data_dc8003af3f86f4c260279b05b7fb7e44
#
_entry.id   dc8003af3f86f4c260279b05b7fb7e44
#
_cell.length_a   1.000
_cell.length_b   1.000
_cell.length_c   1.000
_cell.angle_alpha   90.00
_cell.angle_beta   90.00
_cell.angle_gamma   90.00
#
_symmetry.space_group_name_H-M   'P 1'
#
loop_
_entity.id
_entity.type
_entity.pdbx_description
1 polymer ?
#
loop_
_entity_poly.entity_id
_entity_poly.type
_entity_poly.pdbx_seq_one_letter_code
_entity_poly.pdbx_strand_id
1 'polypeptide(L)'
;MKSLEENMEDILDIDVSKEPEKKKQLSNDVAEDREKDYEYTRAELYRLIDQGQEAVQGALEVAQESGHPRAYEVATNAMKQVADMTDKLMDLQKKVKDLDEEKKGPKTVSYTHLTLPTKVRV
;
A
#
# COMPACT_ATOMS: atom_id res chain seq x y z
N MET A 1 -36.12 21.34 24.26
CA MET A 1 -35.66 20.89 22.93
C MET A 1 -35.11 22.06 22.14
N LYS A 2 -33.92 21.95 21.64
CA LYS A 2 -33.37 23.05 20.88
C LYS A 2 -34.02 23.18 19.52
N SER A 3 -34.14 24.40 19.06
CA SER A 3 -34.70 24.62 17.73
C SER A 3 -33.71 24.13 16.67
N LEU A 4 -34.20 23.98 15.47
CA LEU A 4 -33.37 23.57 14.37
C LEU A 4 -32.25 24.57 14.11
N GLU A 5 -32.55 25.85 14.25
CA GLU A 5 -31.57 26.92 14.07
C GLU A 5 -30.47 26.84 15.10
N GLU A 6 -30.79 26.59 16.35
CA GLU A 6 -29.79 26.43 17.39
C GLU A 6 -28.90 25.25 17.13
N ASN A 7 -29.47 24.16 16.68
CA ASN A 7 -28.68 22.98 16.32
C ASN A 7 -27.75 23.26 15.16
N MET A 8 -28.24 24.01 14.18
CA MET A 8 -27.41 24.38 13.04
C MET A 8 -26.29 25.33 13.42
N GLU A 9 -26.57 26.27 14.32
CA GLU A 9 -25.54 27.18 14.83
C GLU A 9 -24.48 26.43 15.59
N ASP A 10 -24.89 25.49 16.43
CA ASP A 10 -23.95 24.67 17.18
C ASP A 10 -23.06 23.88 16.24
N ILE A 11 -23.64 23.32 15.20
CA ILE A 11 -22.87 22.56 14.22
C ILE A 11 -21.93 23.47 13.44
N LEU A 12 -22.41 24.64 13.03
CA LEU A 12 -21.61 25.61 12.30
C LEU A 12 -20.49 26.17 13.17
N ASP A 13 -20.78 26.46 14.42
CA ASP A 13 -19.76 26.95 15.34
C ASP A 13 -18.66 25.93 15.53
N ILE A 14 -19.03 24.68 15.67
CA ILE A 14 -18.04 23.60 15.78
C ILE A 14 -17.21 23.55 14.51
N ASP A 15 -17.83 23.63 13.36
CA ASP A 15 -17.12 23.58 12.09
C ASP A 15 -16.19 24.77 11.90
N VAL A 16 -16.67 25.97 12.23
CA VAL A 16 -15.87 27.17 12.04
C VAL A 16 -14.75 27.29 13.03
N SER A 17 -15.04 27.06 14.32
CA SER A 17 -14.05 27.28 15.36
C SER A 17 -13.01 26.17 15.45
N LYS A 18 -13.39 24.95 15.14
CA LYS A 18 -12.50 23.80 15.27
C LYS A 18 -12.04 23.23 13.93
N GLU A 19 -12.37 23.90 12.86
CA GLU A 19 -12.04 23.39 11.55
C GLU A 19 -10.56 23.06 11.35
N PRO A 20 -9.60 23.92 11.70
CA PRO A 20 -8.18 23.58 11.54
C PRO A 20 -7.76 22.34 12.31
N GLU A 21 -8.28 22.18 13.52
CA GLU A 21 -7.97 21.01 14.33
C GLU A 21 -8.58 19.75 13.74
N LYS A 22 -9.82 19.84 13.26
CA LYS A 22 -10.47 18.70 12.62
C LYS A 22 -9.76 18.27 11.36
N LYS A 23 -9.34 19.21 10.53
CA LYS A 23 -8.61 18.88 9.31
C LYS A 23 -7.27 18.22 9.63
N LYS A 24 -6.59 18.72 10.63
CA LYS A 24 -5.31 18.18 11.05
C LYS A 24 -5.49 16.78 11.62
N GLN A 25 -6.50 16.59 12.45
CA GLN A 25 -6.80 15.30 13.04
C GLN A 25 -7.25 14.30 11.99
N LEU A 26 -8.08 14.72 11.05
CA LEU A 26 -8.53 13.87 9.97
C LEU A 26 -7.35 13.44 9.08
N SER A 27 -6.44 14.34 8.79
CA SER A 27 -5.25 14.04 8.03
C SER A 27 -4.37 13.02 8.76
N ASN A 28 -4.20 13.17 10.07
CA ASN A 28 -3.45 12.21 10.87
C ASN A 28 -4.14 10.85 10.91
N ASP A 29 -5.47 10.84 11.06
CA ASP A 29 -6.25 9.61 11.08
C ASP A 29 -6.15 8.86 9.74
N VAL A 30 -6.19 9.59 8.64
CA VAL A 30 -6.03 9.00 7.31
C VAL A 30 -4.63 8.41 7.15
N ALA A 31 -3.60 9.11 7.63
CA ALA A 31 -2.24 8.61 7.56
C ALA A 31 -2.06 7.36 8.40
N GLU A 32 -2.64 7.33 9.60
CA GLU A 32 -2.61 6.15 10.46
C GLU A 32 -3.36 4.98 9.82
N ASP A 33 -4.51 5.25 9.21
CA ASP A 33 -5.29 4.23 8.53
C ASP A 33 -4.52 3.64 7.35
N ARG A 34 -3.82 4.48 6.59
CA ARG A 34 -2.98 4.01 5.48
C ARG A 34 -1.87 3.11 5.98
N GLU A 35 -1.25 3.50 7.08
CA GLU A 35 -0.17 2.71 7.66
C GLU A 35 -0.69 1.36 8.14
N LYS A 36 -1.82 1.36 8.82
CA LYS A 36 -2.45 0.12 9.26
C LYS A 36 -2.84 -0.77 8.09
N ASP A 37 -3.42 -0.18 7.05
CA ASP A 37 -3.82 -0.90 5.85
C ASP A 37 -2.59 -1.48 5.15
N TYR A 38 -1.51 -0.73 5.08
CA TYR A 38 -0.27 -1.20 4.51
C TYR A 38 0.27 -2.38 5.29
N GLU A 39 0.35 -2.26 6.62
CA GLU A 39 0.85 -3.33 7.47
C GLU A 39 -0.01 -4.58 7.35
N TYR A 40 -1.32 -4.41 7.35
CA TYR A 40 -2.26 -5.52 7.19
C TYR A 40 -2.05 -6.20 5.83
N THR A 41 -2.00 -5.43 4.76
CA THR A 41 -1.83 -5.97 3.41
C THR A 41 -0.49 -6.68 3.28
N ARG A 42 0.55 -6.09 3.83
CA ARG A 42 1.88 -6.68 3.82
C ARG A 42 1.89 -8.02 4.55
N ALA A 43 1.29 -8.07 5.73
CA ALA A 43 1.20 -9.30 6.51
C ALA A 43 0.39 -10.37 5.78
N GLU A 44 -0.72 -9.98 5.14
CA GLU A 44 -1.54 -10.90 4.37
C GLU A 44 -0.78 -11.44 3.16
N LEU A 45 -0.03 -10.59 2.47
CA LEU A 45 0.76 -11.03 1.33
C LEU A 45 1.84 -12.02 1.76
N TYR A 46 2.54 -11.78 2.88
CA TYR A 46 3.51 -12.72 3.40
C TYR A 46 2.85 -14.06 3.73
N ARG A 47 1.70 -14.00 4.39
CA ARG A 47 0.99 -15.21 4.75
C ARG A 47 0.56 -16.00 3.51
N LEU A 48 0.04 -15.32 2.51
CA LEU A 48 -0.39 -15.96 1.27
C LEU A 48 0.79 -16.53 0.49
N ILE A 49 1.91 -15.84 0.49
CA ILE A 49 3.12 -16.34 -0.16
C ILE A 49 3.59 -17.62 0.53
N ASP A 50 3.61 -17.63 1.86
CA ASP A 50 4.01 -18.81 2.62
C ASP A 50 3.08 -19.99 2.35
N GLN A 51 1.77 -19.75 2.38
CA GLN A 51 0.79 -20.79 2.09
C GLN A 51 0.89 -21.25 0.63
N GLY A 52 1.15 -20.31 -0.26
CA GLY A 52 1.34 -20.62 -1.68
C GLY A 52 2.55 -21.51 -1.90
N GLN A 53 3.64 -21.23 -1.20
CA GLN A 53 4.84 -22.07 -1.29
C GLN A 53 4.58 -23.49 -0.80
N GLU A 54 3.83 -23.61 0.28
CA GLU A 54 3.43 -24.95 0.77
C GLU A 54 2.57 -25.68 -0.26
N ALA A 55 1.63 -24.96 -0.87
CA ALA A 55 0.76 -25.54 -1.89
C ALA A 55 1.56 -25.98 -3.11
N VAL A 56 2.53 -25.15 -3.53
CA VAL A 56 3.43 -25.49 -4.65
C VAL A 56 4.22 -26.76 -4.33
N GLN A 57 4.74 -26.83 -3.11
CA GLN A 57 5.50 -28.00 -2.70
C GLN A 57 4.64 -29.26 -2.72
N GLY A 58 3.41 -29.18 -2.22
CA GLY A 58 2.47 -30.28 -2.29
C GLY A 58 2.12 -30.68 -3.72
N ALA A 59 1.90 -29.71 -4.58
CA ALA A 59 1.58 -29.95 -5.98
C ALA A 59 2.76 -30.62 -6.71
N LEU A 60 3.99 -30.20 -6.38
CA LEU A 60 5.19 -30.84 -6.94
C LEU A 60 5.33 -32.29 -6.50
N GLU A 61 5.06 -32.55 -5.24
CA GLU A 61 5.11 -33.91 -4.73
C GLU A 61 4.11 -34.83 -5.44
N VAL A 62 2.88 -34.32 -5.63
CA VAL A 62 1.86 -35.07 -6.36
C VAL A 62 2.29 -35.28 -7.81
N ALA A 63 2.86 -34.25 -8.45
CA ALA A 63 3.33 -34.35 -9.82
C ALA A 63 4.43 -35.40 -9.94
N GLN A 64 5.38 -35.42 -9.00
CA GLN A 64 6.48 -36.37 -9.00
C GLN A 64 5.98 -37.80 -8.78
N GLU A 65 5.04 -37.99 -7.88
CA GLU A 65 4.48 -39.31 -7.62
C GLU A 65 3.64 -39.81 -8.78
N SER A 66 2.81 -38.97 -9.35
CA SER A 66 1.91 -39.35 -10.42
C SER A 66 2.60 -39.47 -11.77
N GLY A 67 3.63 -38.65 -11.98
CA GLY A 67 4.29 -38.57 -13.28
C GLY A 67 3.42 -37.98 -14.39
N HIS A 68 2.30 -37.38 -14.00
CA HIS A 68 1.32 -36.91 -14.96
C HIS A 68 1.68 -35.51 -15.47
N PRO A 69 1.72 -35.29 -16.80
CA PRO A 69 2.05 -33.97 -17.30
C PRO A 69 1.12 -32.87 -16.79
N ARG A 70 -0.15 -33.19 -16.62
CA ARG A 70 -1.13 -32.21 -16.12
C ARG A 70 -0.78 -31.76 -14.71
N ALA A 71 -0.29 -32.67 -13.87
CA ALA A 71 0.10 -32.33 -12.52
C ALA A 71 1.28 -31.37 -12.51
N TYR A 72 2.24 -31.55 -13.41
CA TYR A 72 3.36 -30.61 -13.56
C TYR A 72 2.90 -29.25 -14.07
N GLU A 73 1.93 -29.20 -14.96
CA GLU A 73 1.36 -27.92 -15.42
C GLU A 73 0.73 -27.17 -14.26
N VAL A 74 -0.03 -27.86 -13.44
CA VAL A 74 -0.68 -27.26 -12.27
C VAL A 74 0.37 -26.71 -11.31
N ALA A 75 1.41 -27.50 -11.03
CA ALA A 75 2.49 -27.08 -10.13
C ALA A 75 3.22 -25.85 -10.70
N THR A 76 3.49 -25.83 -12.00
CA THR A 76 4.15 -24.71 -12.63
C THR A 76 3.30 -23.44 -12.60
N ASN A 77 2.00 -23.58 -12.82
CA ASN A 77 1.09 -22.44 -12.74
C ASN A 77 1.01 -21.90 -11.32
N ALA A 78 1.02 -22.78 -10.33
CA ALA A 78 1.03 -22.36 -8.94
C ALA A 78 2.30 -21.59 -8.59
N MET A 79 3.45 -22.03 -9.09
CA MET A 79 4.71 -21.30 -8.92
C MET A 79 4.63 -19.90 -9.49
N LYS A 80 4.05 -19.76 -10.68
CA LYS A 80 3.87 -18.46 -11.30
C LYS A 80 3.03 -17.54 -10.47
N GLN A 81 1.95 -18.06 -9.90
CA GLN A 81 1.06 -17.26 -9.07
C GLN A 81 1.74 -16.81 -7.79
N VAL A 82 2.56 -17.65 -7.18
CA VAL A 82 3.33 -17.27 -5.99
C VAL A 82 4.34 -16.19 -6.34
N ALA A 83 4.99 -16.31 -7.49
CA ALA A 83 5.91 -15.28 -7.97
C ALA A 83 5.18 -13.94 -8.19
N ASP A 84 3.98 -13.98 -8.75
CA ASP A 84 3.16 -12.79 -8.94
C ASP A 84 2.79 -12.13 -7.61
N MET A 85 2.48 -12.92 -6.59
CA MET A 85 2.21 -12.39 -5.25
C MET A 85 3.43 -11.72 -4.65
N THR A 86 4.61 -12.30 -4.88
CA THR A 86 5.87 -11.73 -4.41
C THR A 86 6.12 -10.38 -5.11
N ASP A 87 5.87 -10.32 -6.40
CA ASP A 87 5.98 -9.06 -7.15
C ASP A 87 5.02 -8.01 -6.62
N LYS A 88 3.80 -8.40 -6.27
CA LYS A 88 2.83 -7.47 -5.67
C LYS A 88 3.31 -6.94 -4.33
N LEU A 89 3.93 -7.77 -3.52
CA LEU A 89 4.51 -7.33 -2.25
C LEU A 89 5.61 -6.30 -2.50
N MET A 90 6.48 -6.56 -3.46
CA MET A 90 7.55 -5.63 -3.81
C MET A 90 6.99 -4.32 -4.34
N ASP A 91 5.96 -4.39 -5.17
CA ASP A 91 5.29 -3.20 -5.70
C ASP A 91 4.66 -2.38 -4.57
N LEU A 92 4.04 -3.06 -3.61
CA LEU A 92 3.44 -2.39 -2.46
C LEU A 92 4.50 -1.64 -1.65
N GLN A 93 5.62 -2.29 -1.39
CA GLN A 93 6.72 -1.69 -0.66
C GLN A 93 7.30 -0.49 -1.40
N LYS A 94 7.41 -0.60 -2.70
CA LYS A 94 7.89 0.50 -3.53
C LYS A 94 6.92 1.67 -3.51
N LYS A 95 5.63 1.42 -3.61
CA LYS A 95 4.63 2.47 -3.56
C LYS A 95 4.65 3.22 -2.24
N VAL A 96 4.81 2.52 -1.14
CA VAL A 96 4.92 3.15 0.17
C VAL A 96 6.17 3.99 0.26
N LYS A 97 7.28 3.49 -0.25
CA LYS A 97 8.52 4.25 -0.28
C LYS A 97 8.38 5.51 -1.13
N ASP A 98 7.75 5.40 -2.29
CA ASP A 98 7.53 6.53 -3.17
C ASP A 98 6.63 7.58 -2.50
N LEU A 99 5.60 7.15 -1.77
CA LEU A 99 4.76 8.07 -1.03
C LEU A 99 5.52 8.81 0.06
N ASP A 100 6.39 8.10 0.75
CA ASP A 100 7.23 8.72 1.78
C ASP A 100 8.19 9.72 1.15
N GLU A 101 8.75 9.40 0.01
CA GLU A 101 9.63 10.29 -0.72
C GLU A 101 8.88 11.52 -1.24
N GLU A 102 7.62 11.36 -1.64
CA GLU A 102 6.80 12.48 -2.04
C GLU A 102 6.56 13.44 -0.88
N LYS A 103 6.38 12.94 0.32
CA LYS A 103 6.23 13.78 1.50
C LYS A 103 7.47 14.61 1.76
N LYS A 104 8.62 14.05 1.46
CA LYS A 104 9.89 14.75 1.58
C LYS A 104 10.30 15.34 0.25
N GLY A 105 9.61 14.93 -0.78
CA GLY A 105 10.02 15.07 -2.13
C GLY A 105 10.08 16.45 -2.71
N PRO A 106 9.19 17.38 -2.39
CA PRO A 106 9.25 18.69 -3.01
C PRO A 106 10.62 19.34 -2.92
N LYS A 107 11.27 19.12 -1.81
CA LYS A 107 12.60 19.67 -1.62
C LYS A 107 13.62 18.99 -2.49
N THR A 108 13.60 17.69 -2.50
CA THR A 108 14.56 16.92 -3.26
C THR A 108 14.40 17.12 -4.76
N VAL A 109 13.18 17.10 -5.20
CA VAL A 109 12.90 17.26 -6.62
C VAL A 109 13.33 18.62 -7.10
N SER A 110 13.09 19.65 -6.32
CA SER A 110 13.49 20.98 -6.68
C SER A 110 14.97 21.09 -6.89
N TYR A 111 15.71 20.55 -6.01
CA TYR A 111 17.15 20.60 -6.12
C TYR A 111 17.67 19.89 -7.33
N THR A 112 17.17 18.72 -7.56
CA THR A 112 17.59 17.95 -8.69
C THR A 112 17.31 18.67 -9.97
N HIS A 113 16.14 19.24 -10.08
CA HIS A 113 15.75 19.92 -11.27
C HIS A 113 16.57 21.18 -11.50
N LEU A 114 16.81 21.93 -10.47
CA LEU A 114 17.55 23.14 -10.58
C LEU A 114 18.99 22.91 -10.94
N THR A 115 19.55 21.90 -10.41
CA THR A 115 20.92 21.65 -10.68
C THR A 115 21.17 21.26 -12.08
N LEU A 116 20.26 20.55 -12.65
CA LEU A 116 20.47 20.10 -13.96
C LEU A 116 20.75 21.19 -14.95
N PRO A 117 19.92 22.14 -15.03
CA PRO A 117 20.10 23.11 -16.05
C PRO A 117 21.30 23.92 -15.82
N THR A 118 21.62 24.15 -14.64
CA THR A 118 22.66 25.01 -14.48
C THR A 118 23.85 24.49 -14.95
N LYS A 119 24.03 23.35 -14.82
CA LYS A 119 25.18 22.93 -15.08
C LYS A 119 25.35 22.72 -16.35
N VAL A 120 24.45 22.54 -16.75
CA VAL A 120 24.63 22.26 -17.99
C VAL A 120 25.17 23.27 -18.75
N ARG A 121 24.88 24.26 -18.62
CA ARG A 121 25.32 25.18 -19.28
C ARG A 121 26.39 25.66 -19.14
N VAL A 122 26.64 25.52 -18.51
CA VAL A 122 27.76 26.10 -18.36
C VAL A 122 28.68 25.96 -19.03
#